data_821cf3b981ffad70a29409bece20f7e0
#
_entry.id   821cf3b981ffad70a29409bece20f7e0
#
_cell.length_a   1.000
_cell.length_b   1.000
_cell.length_c   1.000
_cell.angle_alpha   90.00
_cell.angle_beta   90.00
_cell.angle_gamma   90.00
#
_symmetry.space_group_name_H-M   'P 1'
#
loop_
_entity.id
_entity.type
_entity.pdbx_description
1 polymer ?
#
loop_
_entity_poly.entity_id
_entity_poly.type
_entity_poly.pdbx_seq_one_letter_code
_entity_poly.pdbx_strand_id
1 'polypeptide(L)'
;MANYKDAGVDVEAGYEAVRLMKEHVGKTFRKEVLTGLGGFGSLFELDLSRYEQPVLISGTDGVGTKLKISFLTDRYDTVGIDCVAMCVNDIVCSGAEPLFFLDYIAVGKNFPEKIATIVKGVAEGCLQAGCALVGGETAEMPGFYSIDEFDIAGFAVGAVSKNKIINGSGLQSGDILIGLPSSGIHSNGYSLVRKVFDVERADLGMYSAELGQTLGEALLTPTRISVSYTHLTLPTN
;
A
#
# COMPACT_ATOMS: atom_id res chain seq x y z
N MET A 1 -29.82 18.70 20.71
CA MET A 1 -28.38 19.01 20.70
C MET A 1 -27.81 18.32 19.45
N ALA A 2 -27.05 19.02 18.63
CA ALA A 2 -26.35 18.40 17.51
C ALA A 2 -25.32 17.40 18.07
N ASN A 3 -25.21 16.25 17.45
CA ASN A 3 -24.23 15.22 17.79
C ASN A 3 -23.32 14.92 16.58
N TYR A 4 -22.27 14.12 16.75
CA TYR A 4 -21.34 13.78 15.70
C TYR A 4 -22.01 13.10 14.50
N LYS A 5 -23.01 12.25 14.76
CA LYS A 5 -23.74 11.53 13.70
C LYS A 5 -24.58 12.49 12.84
N ASP A 6 -25.17 13.54 13.47
CA ASP A 6 -25.88 14.60 12.75
C ASP A 6 -24.93 15.44 11.89
N ALA A 7 -23.64 15.50 12.26
CA ALA A 7 -22.58 16.16 11.50
C ALA A 7 -21.93 15.25 10.43
N GLY A 8 -22.40 14.01 10.27
CA GLY A 8 -21.95 13.07 9.26
C GLY A 8 -20.77 12.18 9.69
N VAL A 9 -20.43 12.12 10.99
CA VAL A 9 -19.36 11.25 11.53
C VAL A 9 -19.98 10.17 12.41
N ASP A 10 -19.76 8.89 12.05
CA ASP A 10 -20.28 7.73 12.80
C ASP A 10 -19.15 7.04 13.58
N VAL A 11 -19.05 7.37 14.88
CA VAL A 11 -18.03 6.83 15.78
C VAL A 11 -18.16 5.32 15.94
N GLU A 12 -19.38 4.77 15.97
CA GLU A 12 -19.62 3.32 16.10
C GLU A 12 -19.12 2.57 14.86
N ALA A 13 -19.35 3.12 13.67
CA ALA A 13 -18.80 2.60 12.42
C ALA A 13 -17.26 2.58 12.47
N GLY A 14 -16.63 3.59 13.06
CA GLY A 14 -15.18 3.62 13.27
C GLY A 14 -14.69 2.46 14.14
N TYR A 15 -15.34 2.22 15.28
CA TYR A 15 -15.00 1.08 16.17
C TYR A 15 -15.21 -0.28 15.49
N GLU A 16 -16.28 -0.42 14.72
CA GLU A 16 -16.55 -1.65 13.98
C GLU A 16 -15.51 -1.89 12.87
N ALA A 17 -15.11 -0.86 12.12
CA ALA A 17 -14.04 -0.97 11.15
C ALA A 17 -12.74 -1.47 11.80
N VAL A 18 -12.33 -0.88 12.94
CA VAL A 18 -11.15 -1.33 13.69
C VAL A 18 -11.29 -2.78 14.14
N ARG A 19 -12.47 -3.19 14.61
CA ARG A 19 -12.72 -4.58 15.01
C ARG A 19 -12.54 -5.56 13.86
N LEU A 20 -13.07 -5.23 12.68
CA LEU A 20 -13.00 -6.08 11.50
C LEU A 20 -11.58 -6.20 10.92
N MET A 21 -10.80 -5.11 10.92
CA MET A 21 -9.44 -5.13 10.37
C MET A 21 -8.40 -5.78 11.30
N LYS A 22 -8.69 -5.90 12.60
CA LYS A 22 -7.71 -6.32 13.63
C LYS A 22 -7.03 -7.65 13.32
N GLU A 23 -7.76 -8.63 12.80
CA GLU A 23 -7.21 -9.94 12.45
C GLU A 23 -6.21 -9.83 11.28
N HIS A 24 -6.54 -9.04 10.26
CA HIS A 24 -5.67 -8.85 9.09
C HIS A 24 -4.37 -8.15 9.48
N VAL A 25 -4.46 -7.08 10.25
CA VAL A 25 -3.30 -6.34 10.76
C VAL A 25 -2.42 -7.23 11.64
N GLY A 26 -3.01 -7.99 12.57
CA GLY A 26 -2.28 -8.89 13.44
C GLY A 26 -1.43 -9.93 12.73
N LYS A 27 -1.84 -10.38 11.54
CA LYS A 27 -1.06 -11.31 10.72
C LYS A 27 0.26 -10.73 10.21
N THR A 28 0.39 -9.41 10.14
CA THR A 28 1.62 -8.73 9.69
C THR A 28 2.64 -8.54 10.82
N PHE A 29 2.26 -8.78 12.07
CA PHE A 29 3.11 -8.48 13.21
C PHE A 29 4.35 -9.36 13.24
N ARG A 30 5.46 -8.71 13.45
CA ARG A 30 6.78 -9.28 13.65
C ARG A 30 7.13 -9.20 15.13
N LYS A 31 8.17 -9.92 15.57
CA LYS A 31 8.65 -9.91 16.98
C LYS A 31 9.06 -8.50 17.46
N GLU A 32 9.44 -7.63 16.53
CA GLU A 32 9.86 -6.25 16.79
C GLU A 32 8.68 -5.32 17.09
N VAL A 33 7.44 -5.72 16.81
CA VAL A 33 6.23 -4.93 17.13
C VAL A 33 5.89 -5.12 18.61
N LEU A 34 6.03 -4.05 19.40
CA LEU A 34 5.82 -4.10 20.87
C LEU A 34 4.41 -3.73 21.30
N THR A 35 3.60 -3.15 20.42
CA THR A 35 2.24 -2.70 20.72
C THR A 35 1.24 -3.24 19.71
N GLY A 36 0.02 -3.55 20.15
CA GLY A 36 -1.10 -3.86 19.25
C GLY A 36 -1.83 -2.61 18.77
N LEU A 37 -2.84 -2.81 17.92
CA LEU A 37 -3.73 -1.73 17.45
C LEU A 37 -4.53 -1.12 18.62
N GLY A 38 -4.75 0.21 18.54
CA GLY A 38 -5.64 0.94 19.46
C GLY A 38 -4.92 1.92 20.39
N GLY A 39 -3.58 2.06 20.29
CA GLY A 39 -2.81 3.12 20.96
C GLY A 39 -2.69 4.36 20.09
N PHE A 40 -2.23 5.47 20.70
CA PHE A 40 -1.93 6.73 19.96
C PHE A 40 -0.69 6.64 19.07
N GLY A 41 0.13 5.62 19.24
CA GLY A 41 1.31 5.36 18.44
C GLY A 41 1.73 3.91 18.58
N SER A 42 2.56 3.46 17.66
CA SER A 42 3.07 2.09 17.65
C SER A 42 4.54 2.07 18.00
N LEU A 43 4.93 1.09 18.83
CA LEU A 43 6.31 0.89 19.22
C LEU A 43 6.91 -0.25 18.39
N PHE A 44 8.05 0.02 17.77
CA PHE A 44 8.81 -0.95 17.01
C PHE A 44 10.26 -0.98 17.50
N GLU A 45 10.74 -2.14 17.92
CA GLU A 45 12.10 -2.32 18.40
C GLU A 45 13.04 -2.61 17.22
N LEU A 46 13.97 -1.70 16.98
CA LEU A 46 14.97 -1.93 15.93
C LEU A 46 16.04 -2.91 16.42
N ASP A 47 16.16 -4.05 15.76
CA ASP A 47 17.23 -5.03 16.03
C ASP A 47 18.58 -4.49 15.52
N LEU A 48 19.32 -3.82 16.39
CA LEU A 48 20.59 -3.21 16.06
C LEU A 48 21.67 -4.24 15.66
N SER A 49 21.51 -5.52 16.03
CA SER A 49 22.48 -6.56 15.67
C SER A 49 22.52 -6.86 14.15
N ARG A 50 21.47 -6.46 13.44
CA ARG A 50 21.34 -6.67 11.98
C ARG A 50 22.04 -5.58 11.14
N TYR A 51 22.44 -4.48 11.75
CA TYR A 51 22.96 -3.31 11.04
C TYR A 51 24.27 -2.83 11.66
N GLU A 52 25.30 -2.63 10.84
CA GLU A 52 26.59 -2.15 11.32
C GLU A 52 26.56 -0.65 11.70
N GLN A 53 25.85 0.16 11.01
CA GLN A 53 25.53 1.56 11.33
C GLN A 53 24.14 1.81 10.75
N PRO A 54 23.06 1.62 11.52
CA PRO A 54 21.71 1.69 10.98
C PRO A 54 21.38 3.09 10.47
N VAL A 55 20.88 3.13 9.25
CA VAL A 55 20.31 4.33 8.63
C VAL A 55 18.84 4.02 8.32
N LEU A 56 17.94 4.87 8.77
CA LEU A 56 16.53 4.78 8.45
C LEU A 56 16.25 5.49 7.14
N ILE A 57 15.35 4.92 6.36
CA ILE A 57 14.76 5.52 5.17
C ILE A 57 13.25 5.48 5.30
N SER A 58 12.58 6.50 4.82
CA SER A 58 11.12 6.55 4.80
C SER A 58 10.63 6.98 3.43
N GLY A 59 9.48 6.45 3.03
CA GLY A 59 8.76 6.81 1.83
C GLY A 59 7.28 6.96 2.13
N THR A 60 6.62 7.90 1.45
CA THR A 60 5.17 8.08 1.50
C THR A 60 4.65 8.26 0.10
N ASP A 61 3.57 7.57 -0.22
CA ASP A 61 2.89 7.69 -1.51
C ASP A 61 1.43 7.26 -1.37
N GLY A 62 0.62 7.58 -2.38
CA GLY A 62 -0.77 7.17 -2.49
C GLY A 62 -1.01 6.28 -3.69
N VAL A 63 -2.23 5.76 -3.81
CA VAL A 63 -2.66 4.97 -4.98
C VAL A 63 -2.99 5.87 -6.16
N GLY A 64 -3.46 7.08 -5.89
CA GLY A 64 -3.81 8.06 -6.90
C GLY A 64 -5.04 7.68 -7.73
N THR A 65 -5.06 8.12 -8.98
CA THR A 65 -6.27 8.06 -9.82
C THR A 65 -6.69 6.65 -10.28
N LYS A 66 -5.90 5.62 -9.97
CA LYS A 66 -6.30 4.20 -10.09
C LYS A 66 -7.54 3.89 -9.23
N LEU A 67 -7.71 4.58 -8.10
CA LEU A 67 -8.87 4.42 -7.22
C LEU A 67 -10.21 4.58 -7.96
N LYS A 68 -10.25 5.38 -9.05
CA LYS A 68 -11.47 5.51 -9.83
C LYS A 68 -11.94 4.20 -10.45
N ILE A 69 -11.03 3.29 -10.78
CA ILE A 69 -11.38 1.95 -11.27
C ILE A 69 -12.05 1.14 -10.15
N SER A 70 -11.53 1.23 -8.91
CA SER A 70 -12.16 0.59 -7.74
C SER A 70 -13.58 1.08 -7.51
N PHE A 71 -13.82 2.39 -7.65
CA PHE A 71 -15.16 2.98 -7.48
C PHE A 71 -16.12 2.50 -8.57
N LEU A 72 -15.67 2.41 -9.83
CA LEU A 72 -16.48 1.98 -10.96
C LEU A 72 -16.78 0.48 -10.96
N THR A 73 -15.94 -0.32 -10.32
CA THR A 73 -16.06 -1.79 -10.29
C THR A 73 -16.52 -2.34 -8.95
N ASP A 74 -16.69 -1.48 -7.95
CA ASP A 74 -16.98 -1.84 -6.54
C ASP A 74 -15.98 -2.89 -5.98
N ARG A 75 -14.68 -2.76 -6.35
CA ARG A 75 -13.61 -3.67 -5.91
C ARG A 75 -12.51 -2.90 -5.19
N TYR A 76 -12.24 -3.30 -3.95
CA TYR A 76 -11.37 -2.56 -3.03
C TYR A 76 -10.22 -3.40 -2.46
N ASP A 77 -10.17 -4.68 -2.76
CA ASP A 77 -9.25 -5.67 -2.18
C ASP A 77 -7.80 -5.53 -2.68
N THR A 78 -7.58 -4.88 -3.82
CA THR A 78 -6.25 -4.79 -4.46
C THR A 78 -5.53 -3.47 -4.21
N VAL A 79 -6.25 -2.36 -4.04
CA VAL A 79 -5.64 -1.02 -3.96
C VAL A 79 -4.81 -0.81 -2.70
N GLY A 80 -5.08 -1.57 -1.62
CA GLY A 80 -4.22 -1.59 -0.44
C GLY A 80 -2.83 -2.15 -0.75
N ILE A 81 -2.73 -3.16 -1.63
CA ILE A 81 -1.45 -3.71 -2.09
C ILE A 81 -0.70 -2.64 -2.90
N ASP A 82 -1.39 -1.91 -3.80
CA ASP A 82 -0.80 -0.79 -4.54
C ASP A 82 -0.21 0.25 -3.59
N CYS A 83 -0.95 0.65 -2.55
CA CYS A 83 -0.51 1.63 -1.57
C CYS A 83 0.79 1.22 -0.88
N VAL A 84 0.89 -0.05 -0.45
CA VAL A 84 2.12 -0.58 0.14
C VAL A 84 3.25 -0.62 -0.88
N ALA A 85 2.98 -1.14 -2.09
CA ALA A 85 3.99 -1.28 -3.13
C ALA A 85 4.62 0.05 -3.51
N MET A 86 3.82 1.11 -3.65
CA MET A 86 4.31 2.46 -3.98
C MET A 86 5.32 2.97 -2.96
N CYS A 87 5.07 2.74 -1.66
CA CYS A 87 5.97 3.18 -0.60
C CYS A 87 7.19 2.28 -0.43
N VAL A 88 7.00 0.94 -0.40
CA VAL A 88 8.11 0.02 -0.07
C VAL A 88 9.08 -0.17 -1.23
N ASN A 89 8.62 -0.06 -2.47
CA ASN A 89 9.49 -0.15 -3.63
C ASN A 89 10.51 1.00 -3.67
N ASP A 90 10.15 2.19 -3.21
CA ASP A 90 11.09 3.32 -3.07
C ASP A 90 12.15 3.05 -2.01
N ILE A 91 11.75 2.43 -0.90
CA ILE A 91 12.69 2.06 0.17
C ILE A 91 13.73 1.05 -0.33
N VAL A 92 13.30 0.01 -1.05
CA VAL A 92 14.21 -1.04 -1.51
C VAL A 92 15.17 -0.55 -2.60
N CYS A 93 14.84 0.50 -3.36
CA CYS A 93 15.75 1.12 -4.30
C CYS A 93 17.05 1.62 -3.65
N SER A 94 17.00 1.95 -2.36
CA SER A 94 18.18 2.35 -1.57
C SER A 94 18.87 1.19 -0.86
N GLY A 95 18.47 -0.06 -1.12
CA GLY A 95 19.01 -1.26 -0.49
C GLY A 95 18.50 -1.51 0.93
N ALA A 96 17.46 -0.80 1.36
CA ALA A 96 16.89 -0.94 2.70
C ALA A 96 15.83 -2.05 2.77
N GLU A 97 15.73 -2.68 3.93
CA GLU A 97 14.66 -3.59 4.28
C GLU A 97 13.47 -2.80 4.84
N PRO A 98 12.25 -2.96 4.32
CA PRO A 98 11.05 -2.39 4.95
C PRO A 98 10.82 -3.00 6.34
N LEU A 99 10.57 -2.15 7.34
CA LEU A 99 10.35 -2.56 8.72
C LEU A 99 8.88 -2.52 9.10
N PHE A 100 8.27 -1.35 8.90
CA PHE A 100 6.87 -1.15 9.24
C PHE A 100 6.19 -0.14 8.30
N PHE A 101 4.87 -0.20 8.31
CA PHE A 101 3.97 0.58 7.47
C PHE A 101 2.85 1.20 8.30
N LEU A 102 2.40 2.37 7.89
CA LEU A 102 1.23 3.08 8.38
C LEU A 102 0.39 3.50 7.17
N ASP A 103 -0.93 3.42 7.30
CA ASP A 103 -1.85 3.93 6.28
C ASP A 103 -2.63 5.16 6.76
N TYR A 104 -3.09 5.95 5.81
CA TYR A 104 -4.08 7.01 6.03
C TYR A 104 -5.21 6.83 5.01
N ILE A 105 -6.42 6.60 5.49
CA ILE A 105 -7.61 6.42 4.66
C ILE A 105 -8.58 7.55 4.97
N ALA A 106 -8.82 8.43 3.99
CA ALA A 106 -9.80 9.52 4.08
C ALA A 106 -11.05 9.12 3.29
N VAL A 107 -12.22 9.13 3.92
CA VAL A 107 -13.48 8.65 3.33
C VAL A 107 -14.58 9.70 3.40
N GLY A 108 -15.48 9.70 2.43
CA GLY A 108 -16.70 10.52 2.51
C GLY A 108 -17.66 10.00 3.58
N LYS A 109 -17.75 8.68 3.72
CA LYS A 109 -18.50 7.99 4.77
C LYS A 109 -17.80 6.69 5.15
N ASN A 110 -17.76 6.38 6.45
CA ASN A 110 -17.19 5.15 6.94
C ASN A 110 -18.18 3.98 6.76
N PHE A 111 -17.83 3.07 5.87
CA PHE A 111 -18.47 1.77 5.69
C PHE A 111 -17.51 0.69 6.22
N PRO A 112 -17.75 0.12 7.41
CA PRO A 112 -16.79 -0.73 8.12
C PRO A 112 -16.23 -1.90 7.30
N GLU A 113 -17.07 -2.59 6.55
CA GLU A 113 -16.67 -3.73 5.71
C GLU A 113 -15.81 -3.30 4.53
N LYS A 114 -16.11 -2.14 3.93
CA LYS A 114 -15.30 -1.55 2.85
C LYS A 114 -13.92 -1.17 3.37
N ILE A 115 -13.85 -0.48 4.51
CA ILE A 115 -12.58 -0.12 5.15
C ILE A 115 -11.79 -1.37 5.49
N ALA A 116 -12.41 -2.37 6.10
CA ALA A 116 -11.74 -3.64 6.42
C ALA A 116 -11.20 -4.35 5.18
N THR A 117 -11.91 -4.28 4.04
CA THR A 117 -11.45 -4.84 2.76
C THR A 117 -10.23 -4.10 2.22
N ILE A 118 -10.22 -2.77 2.30
CA ILE A 118 -9.06 -1.95 1.89
C ILE A 118 -7.85 -2.28 2.78
N VAL A 119 -8.03 -2.28 4.11
CA VAL A 119 -6.94 -2.59 5.06
C VAL A 119 -6.46 -4.04 4.95
N LYS A 120 -7.35 -4.98 4.60
CA LYS A 120 -6.93 -6.36 4.24
C LYS A 120 -5.94 -6.34 3.07
N GLY A 121 -6.19 -5.53 2.05
CA GLY A 121 -5.25 -5.34 0.93
C GLY A 121 -3.92 -4.72 1.39
N VAL A 122 -3.96 -3.73 2.30
CA VAL A 122 -2.74 -3.16 2.91
C VAL A 122 -1.97 -4.22 3.69
N ALA A 123 -2.65 -5.01 4.52
CA ALA A 123 -2.03 -6.10 5.28
C ALA A 123 -1.39 -7.15 4.37
N GLU A 124 -2.06 -7.53 3.28
CA GLU A 124 -1.52 -8.45 2.28
C GLU A 124 -0.25 -7.87 1.64
N GLY A 125 -0.27 -6.58 1.24
CA GLY A 125 0.92 -5.90 0.74
C GLY A 125 2.08 -5.89 1.75
N CYS A 126 1.79 -5.65 3.03
CA CYS A 126 2.78 -5.69 4.11
C CYS A 126 3.37 -7.10 4.29
N LEU A 127 2.54 -8.15 4.21
CA LEU A 127 3.02 -9.54 4.25
C LEU A 127 3.96 -9.85 3.09
N GLN A 128 3.61 -9.44 1.87
CA GLN A 128 4.46 -9.61 0.69
C GLN A 128 5.78 -8.82 0.82
N ALA A 129 5.74 -7.64 1.44
CA ALA A 129 6.92 -6.81 1.71
C ALA A 129 7.75 -7.28 2.91
N GLY A 130 7.23 -8.20 3.73
CA GLY A 130 7.87 -8.62 4.97
C GLY A 130 7.92 -7.54 6.05
N CYS A 131 7.06 -6.51 5.98
CA CYS A 131 6.97 -5.44 6.97
C CYS A 131 5.69 -5.55 7.80
N ALA A 132 5.65 -4.89 8.95
CA ALA A 132 4.49 -4.90 9.84
C ALA A 132 3.59 -3.69 9.59
N LEU A 133 2.28 -3.90 9.43
CA LEU A 133 1.30 -2.83 9.50
C LEU A 133 1.06 -2.51 10.98
N VAL A 134 1.67 -1.43 11.47
CA VAL A 134 1.72 -1.15 12.92
C VAL A 134 0.65 -0.16 13.37
N GLY A 135 -0.03 0.49 12.45
CA GLY A 135 -1.10 1.45 12.74
C GLY A 135 -1.52 2.20 11.49
N GLY A 136 -2.34 3.19 11.67
CA GLY A 136 -2.86 4.04 10.61
C GLY A 136 -3.95 4.96 11.14
N GLU A 137 -4.64 5.64 10.23
CA GLU A 137 -5.75 6.54 10.53
C GLU A 137 -6.86 6.33 9.50
N THR A 138 -8.10 6.27 9.95
CA THR A 138 -9.28 6.36 9.08
C THR A 138 -10.07 7.61 9.44
N ALA A 139 -10.06 8.59 8.54
CA ALA A 139 -10.74 9.87 8.74
C ALA A 139 -12.03 9.93 7.93
N GLU A 140 -13.17 10.06 8.62
CA GLU A 140 -14.45 10.37 7.97
C GLU A 140 -14.52 11.88 7.74
N MET A 141 -14.61 12.27 6.46
CA MET A 141 -14.51 13.66 6.00
C MET A 141 -15.74 14.05 5.17
N PRO A 142 -16.90 14.22 5.82
CA PRO A 142 -18.14 14.58 5.12
C PRO A 142 -18.00 15.94 4.43
N GLY A 143 -18.41 16.00 3.16
CA GLY A 143 -18.31 17.20 2.34
C GLY A 143 -16.97 17.44 1.64
N PHE A 144 -15.94 16.67 1.95
CA PHE A 144 -14.66 16.66 1.21
C PHE A 144 -14.63 15.57 0.13
N TYR A 145 -15.07 14.37 0.48
CA TYR A 145 -15.20 13.24 -0.46
C TYR A 145 -16.68 12.95 -0.68
N SER A 146 -17.02 12.43 -1.85
CA SER A 146 -18.34 11.82 -2.09
C SER A 146 -18.54 10.63 -1.15
N ILE A 147 -19.81 10.30 -0.83
CA ILE A 147 -20.14 9.27 0.18
C ILE A 147 -19.42 7.94 -0.09
N ASP A 148 -19.28 7.54 -1.37
CA ASP A 148 -18.70 6.27 -1.77
C ASP A 148 -17.22 6.36 -2.14
N GLU A 149 -16.65 7.56 -2.13
CA GLU A 149 -15.25 7.79 -2.51
C GLU A 149 -14.33 7.86 -1.29
N PHE A 150 -13.08 7.53 -1.51
CA PHE A 150 -12.02 7.61 -0.51
C PHE A 150 -10.67 7.92 -1.17
N ASP A 151 -9.73 8.35 -0.37
CA ASP A 151 -8.31 8.36 -0.72
C ASP A 151 -7.52 7.50 0.26
N ILE A 152 -6.40 6.95 -0.22
CA ILE A 152 -5.50 6.15 0.61
C ILE A 152 -4.06 6.52 0.30
N ALA A 153 -3.30 6.78 1.35
CA ALA A 153 -1.87 6.98 1.31
C ALA A 153 -1.18 6.11 2.35
N GLY A 154 0.08 5.81 2.12
CA GLY A 154 0.91 5.02 3.02
C GLY A 154 2.18 5.76 3.42
N PHE A 155 2.75 5.30 4.52
CA PHE A 155 4.05 5.71 5.01
C PHE A 155 4.81 4.47 5.45
N ALA A 156 5.95 4.23 4.83
CA ALA A 156 6.81 3.11 5.13
C ALA A 156 8.13 3.57 5.73
N VAL A 157 8.65 2.80 6.66
CA VAL A 157 10.00 2.99 7.22
C VAL A 157 10.80 1.71 7.02
N GLY A 158 12.02 1.87 6.53
CA GLY A 158 12.99 0.79 6.39
C GLY A 158 14.33 1.12 7.03
N ALA A 159 15.21 0.15 7.06
CA ALA A 159 16.58 0.33 7.55
C ALA A 159 17.59 -0.36 6.65
N VAL A 160 18.79 0.22 6.62
CA VAL A 160 19.95 -0.31 5.90
C VAL A 160 21.23 0.01 6.67
N SER A 161 22.25 -0.84 6.59
CA SER A 161 23.59 -0.48 7.07
C SER A 161 24.16 0.64 6.19
N LYS A 162 24.78 1.65 6.80
CA LYS A 162 25.30 2.83 6.10
C LYS A 162 26.22 2.49 4.92
N ASN A 163 27.06 1.47 5.08
CA ASN A 163 27.98 0.99 4.05
C ASN A 163 27.32 0.15 2.95
N LYS A 164 26.02 -0.18 3.08
CA LYS A 164 25.23 -0.93 2.10
C LYS A 164 24.20 -0.08 1.36
N ILE A 165 24.19 1.23 1.57
CA ILE A 165 23.27 2.13 0.88
C ILE A 165 23.55 2.10 -0.62
N ILE A 166 22.53 1.83 -1.40
CA ILE A 166 22.55 1.91 -2.86
C ILE A 166 22.15 3.33 -3.27
N ASN A 167 23.11 4.08 -3.83
CA ASN A 167 22.92 5.47 -4.24
C ASN A 167 23.41 5.75 -5.68
N GLY A 168 23.72 4.69 -6.43
CA GLY A 168 24.20 4.80 -7.80
C GLY A 168 25.67 5.19 -7.97
N SER A 169 26.40 5.54 -6.89
CA SER A 169 27.80 6.02 -6.98
C SER A 169 28.79 4.94 -7.46
N GLY A 170 28.41 3.66 -7.35
CA GLY A 170 29.22 2.52 -7.81
C GLY A 170 28.99 2.10 -9.25
N LEU A 171 28.02 2.71 -9.96
CA LEU A 171 27.68 2.31 -11.33
C LEU A 171 28.80 2.66 -12.31
N GLN A 172 29.13 1.72 -13.19
CA GLN A 172 30.22 1.86 -14.17
C GLN A 172 29.77 1.45 -15.58
N SER A 173 30.50 1.93 -16.59
CA SER A 173 30.33 1.46 -17.96
C SER A 173 30.70 -0.03 -18.05
N GLY A 174 29.78 -0.85 -18.55
CA GLY A 174 29.93 -2.31 -18.60
C GLY A 174 29.08 -3.06 -17.61
N ASP A 175 28.43 -2.38 -16.67
CA ASP A 175 27.45 -2.99 -15.78
C ASP A 175 26.26 -3.56 -16.56
N ILE A 176 25.74 -4.69 -16.09
CA ILE A 176 24.60 -5.36 -16.72
C ILE A 176 23.30 -4.86 -16.10
N LEU A 177 22.38 -4.39 -16.95
CA LEU A 177 21.03 -4.02 -16.53
C LEU A 177 20.12 -5.25 -16.60
N ILE A 178 19.46 -5.57 -15.48
CA ILE A 178 18.48 -6.65 -15.40
C ILE A 178 17.10 -6.04 -15.28
N GLY A 179 16.23 -6.34 -16.25
CA GLY A 179 14.83 -5.94 -16.24
C GLY A 179 13.95 -6.98 -15.56
N LEU A 180 13.07 -6.54 -14.68
CA LEU A 180 12.01 -7.36 -14.10
C LEU A 180 10.67 -6.99 -14.75
N PRO A 181 9.86 -7.96 -15.23
CA PRO A 181 8.57 -7.65 -15.83
C PRO A 181 7.62 -7.08 -14.77
N SER A 182 6.82 -6.09 -15.15
CA SER A 182 5.74 -5.59 -14.32
C SER A 182 4.61 -6.62 -14.18
N SER A 183 3.76 -6.48 -13.16
CA SER A 183 2.53 -7.28 -13.00
C SER A 183 1.38 -6.78 -13.88
N GLY A 184 1.49 -5.56 -14.37
CA GLY A 184 0.48 -4.84 -15.15
C GLY A 184 0.88 -3.38 -15.30
N ILE A 185 -0.10 -2.49 -15.36
CA ILE A 185 0.13 -1.04 -15.47
C ILE A 185 0.69 -0.44 -14.17
N HIS A 186 0.61 -1.18 -13.08
CA HIS A 186 0.93 -0.76 -11.71
C HIS A 186 -0.05 0.32 -11.20
N SER A 187 0.43 1.44 -10.63
CA SER A 187 -0.45 2.47 -10.05
C SER A 187 -0.20 3.87 -10.64
N ASN A 188 0.92 4.10 -11.30
CA ASN A 188 1.23 5.40 -11.93
C ASN A 188 0.57 5.57 -13.30
N GLY A 189 0.33 6.82 -13.69
CA GLY A 189 -0.16 7.16 -15.02
C GLY A 189 -1.65 6.90 -15.26
N TYR A 190 -2.45 6.60 -14.24
CA TYR A 190 -3.86 6.22 -14.39
C TYR A 190 -4.75 7.34 -14.93
N SER A 191 -4.38 8.60 -14.82
CA SER A 191 -5.08 9.69 -15.51
C SER A 191 -5.07 9.50 -17.04
N LEU A 192 -3.94 9.04 -17.59
CA LEU A 192 -3.83 8.69 -19.01
C LEU A 192 -4.56 7.38 -19.34
N VAL A 193 -4.38 6.35 -18.53
CA VAL A 193 -5.05 5.04 -18.67
C VAL A 193 -6.55 5.21 -18.76
N ARG A 194 -7.14 5.95 -17.81
CA ARG A 194 -8.58 6.25 -17.77
C ARG A 194 -9.06 6.95 -19.04
N LYS A 195 -8.26 7.85 -19.58
CA LYS A 195 -8.58 8.56 -20.83
C LYS A 195 -8.46 7.64 -22.05
N VAL A 196 -7.42 6.81 -22.13
CA VAL A 196 -7.18 5.89 -23.25
C VAL A 196 -8.29 4.84 -23.36
N PHE A 197 -8.70 4.28 -22.22
CA PHE A 197 -9.73 3.24 -22.18
C PHE A 197 -11.15 3.79 -22.02
N ASP A 198 -11.34 5.13 -21.91
CA ASP A 198 -12.63 5.80 -21.66
C ASP A 198 -13.44 5.11 -20.55
N VAL A 199 -12.79 4.88 -19.42
CA VAL A 199 -13.26 3.98 -18.34
C VAL A 199 -14.61 4.38 -17.75
N GLU A 200 -15.01 5.65 -17.87
CA GLU A 200 -16.30 6.16 -17.44
C GLU A 200 -17.46 5.68 -18.36
N ARG A 201 -17.13 5.20 -19.56
CA ARG A 201 -18.12 4.69 -20.55
C ARG A 201 -17.88 3.24 -20.95
N ALA A 202 -16.65 2.75 -20.77
CA ALA A 202 -16.30 1.36 -21.10
C ALA A 202 -17.03 0.37 -20.18
N ASP A 203 -17.39 -0.78 -20.73
CA ASP A 203 -17.82 -1.91 -19.92
C ASP A 203 -16.61 -2.59 -19.28
N LEU A 204 -16.31 -2.21 -18.04
CA LEU A 204 -15.19 -2.76 -17.28
C LEU A 204 -15.37 -4.25 -16.91
N GLY A 205 -16.62 -4.78 -16.98
CA GLY A 205 -16.94 -6.19 -16.79
C GLY A 205 -16.75 -7.04 -18.05
N MET A 206 -16.51 -6.43 -19.21
CA MET A 206 -16.32 -7.16 -20.46
C MET A 206 -15.05 -8.00 -20.42
N TYR A 207 -15.19 -9.30 -20.66
CA TYR A 207 -14.06 -10.24 -20.74
C TYR A 207 -13.27 -10.04 -22.04
N SER A 208 -11.96 -9.94 -21.94
CA SER A 208 -11.04 -9.91 -23.08
C SER A 208 -10.28 -11.24 -23.20
N ALA A 209 -10.43 -11.93 -24.34
CA ALA A 209 -9.69 -13.16 -24.59
C ALA A 209 -8.17 -12.93 -24.67
N GLU A 210 -7.73 -11.74 -25.10
CA GLU A 210 -6.31 -11.37 -25.17
C GLU A 210 -5.70 -11.17 -23.77
N LEU A 211 -6.48 -10.61 -22.85
CA LEU A 211 -6.04 -10.39 -21.45
C LEU A 211 -6.29 -11.62 -20.56
N GLY A 212 -7.17 -12.55 -20.98
CA GLY A 212 -7.60 -13.69 -20.16
C GLY A 212 -8.43 -13.30 -18.93
N GLN A 213 -8.93 -12.05 -18.88
CA GLN A 213 -9.69 -11.49 -17.75
C GLN A 213 -10.53 -10.29 -18.22
N THR A 214 -11.32 -9.72 -17.32
CA THR A 214 -12.06 -8.49 -17.64
C THR A 214 -11.14 -7.27 -17.68
N LEU A 215 -11.56 -6.21 -18.38
CA LEU A 215 -10.80 -4.96 -18.41
C LEU A 215 -10.63 -4.39 -17.00
N GLY A 216 -11.68 -4.41 -16.17
CA GLY A 216 -11.61 -3.95 -14.78
C GLY A 216 -10.58 -4.72 -13.95
N GLU A 217 -10.54 -6.06 -14.08
CA GLU A 217 -9.53 -6.89 -13.42
C GLU A 217 -8.12 -6.57 -13.87
N ALA A 218 -7.91 -6.43 -15.18
CA ALA A 218 -6.61 -6.05 -15.73
C ALA A 218 -6.14 -4.69 -15.19
N LEU A 219 -7.03 -3.70 -15.14
CA LEU A 219 -6.74 -2.37 -14.62
C LEU A 219 -6.56 -2.33 -13.09
N LEU A 220 -7.11 -3.30 -12.35
CA LEU A 220 -6.93 -3.42 -10.91
C LEU A 220 -5.79 -4.36 -10.50
N THR A 221 -5.09 -4.99 -11.45
CA THR A 221 -3.91 -5.79 -11.13
C THR A 221 -2.94 -4.99 -10.25
N PRO A 222 -2.60 -5.48 -9.03
CA PRO A 222 -1.78 -4.72 -8.11
C PRO A 222 -0.35 -4.48 -8.62
N THR A 223 0.23 -3.39 -8.20
CA THR A 223 1.65 -3.10 -8.35
C THR A 223 2.47 -4.21 -7.70
N ARG A 224 3.48 -4.71 -8.41
CA ARG A 224 4.38 -5.72 -7.87
C ARG A 224 5.19 -5.16 -6.72
N ILE A 225 5.22 -5.88 -5.60
CA ILE A 225 6.12 -5.61 -4.49
C ILE A 225 7.46 -6.25 -4.79
N SER A 226 8.50 -5.41 -4.95
CA SER A 226 9.81 -5.82 -5.45
C SER A 226 10.84 -6.08 -4.34
N VAL A 227 10.42 -6.14 -3.08
CA VAL A 227 11.29 -6.32 -1.90
C VAL A 227 12.14 -7.57 -2.00
N SER A 228 11.57 -8.70 -2.42
CA SER A 228 12.27 -9.98 -2.54
C SER A 228 13.41 -9.96 -3.55
N TYR A 229 13.43 -9.02 -4.49
CA TYR A 229 14.47 -8.93 -5.52
C TYR A 229 15.70 -8.13 -5.07
N THR A 230 15.58 -7.30 -4.04
CA THR A 230 16.69 -6.47 -3.51
C THR A 230 17.79 -7.33 -2.86
N HIS A 231 17.44 -8.55 -2.46
CA HIS A 231 18.35 -9.50 -1.80
C HIS A 231 18.75 -10.68 -2.70
N LEU A 232 18.48 -10.62 -4.01
CA LEU A 232 18.95 -11.64 -4.94
C LEU A 232 20.47 -11.53 -5.10
N THR A 233 21.18 -12.46 -4.50
CA THR A 233 22.57 -12.76 -4.89
C THR A 233 22.53 -13.64 -6.13
N LEU A 234 22.91 -13.09 -7.28
CA LEU A 234 23.15 -13.91 -8.47
C LEU A 234 24.34 -14.83 -8.19
N PRO A 235 24.28 -16.13 -8.54
CA PRO A 235 25.43 -16.98 -8.41
C PRO A 235 26.57 -16.41 -9.28
N THR A 236 27.67 -16.08 -8.65
CA THR A 236 28.92 -15.73 -9.35
C THR A 236 29.53 -17.04 -9.83
N ASN A 237 29.49 -17.30 -11.14
CA ASN A 237 30.29 -18.36 -11.77
C ASN A 237 31.71 -17.88 -11.97
#